data_b658ccff89b8e780405a65cb50722dd0
#
_entry.id   b658ccff89b8e780405a65cb50722dd0
#
_cell.length_a   1.000
_cell.length_b   1.000
_cell.length_c   1.000
_cell.angle_alpha   90.00
_cell.angle_beta   90.00
_cell.angle_gamma   90.00
#
_symmetry.space_group_name_H-M   'P 1'
#
loop_
_entity.id
_entity.type
_entity.pdbx_description
1 polymer ?
#
loop_
_entity_poly.entity_id
_entity_poly.type
_entity_poly.pdbx_seq_one_letter_code
_entity_poly.pdbx_strand_id
1 'polypeptide(L)'
;MRKQTDLAKVKQTALALLSTEINETPYSPMIVKHPFTDTGVSAIPDGKGGVEMIDLTEDDAQLRWRQSMARQIDKADSAYAIYMMVIKPYALTFLKFAMPHLSREDMSQILASAWTRSEAPHQDVNVTVNQLLRMFKPADPTCLMEQGEYIQFKTLDDTVTVYRGVTPHNAKSVKTLSWSLNQETAEWFVHRFGENGTVYEAQIDKKHIYAYFSGRNESEVIVDPSYLTNITEVQDLSSDFLLSQE
;
A
#
# COMPACT_ATOMS: atom_id res chain seq x y z
N MET A 1 17.33 7.50 -10.59
CA MET A 1 15.92 7.66 -11.02
C MET A 1 15.84 8.66 -12.16
N ARG A 2 14.81 8.57 -13.01
CA ARG A 2 14.61 9.48 -14.14
C ARG A 2 14.22 10.87 -13.67
N LYS A 3 14.61 11.91 -14.43
CA LYS A 3 14.16 13.29 -14.20
C LYS A 3 12.71 13.51 -14.66
N GLN A 4 12.30 12.77 -15.70
CA GLN A 4 10.94 12.80 -16.26
C GLN A 4 10.43 11.38 -16.48
N THR A 5 9.14 11.21 -16.28
CA THR A 5 8.45 9.97 -16.56
C THR A 5 8.40 9.66 -18.04
N ASP A 6 8.73 8.42 -18.39
CA ASP A 6 8.53 7.87 -19.73
C ASP A 6 7.10 7.30 -19.82
N LEU A 7 6.14 8.20 -20.07
CA LEU A 7 4.72 7.82 -20.09
C LEU A 7 4.42 6.70 -21.10
N ALA A 8 5.14 6.64 -22.22
CA ALA A 8 4.95 5.58 -23.20
C ALA A 8 5.31 4.20 -22.62
N LYS A 9 6.40 4.11 -21.84
CA LYS A 9 6.78 2.88 -21.14
C LYS A 9 5.84 2.52 -20.01
N VAL A 10 5.31 3.51 -19.29
CA VAL A 10 4.29 3.28 -18.25
C VAL A 10 3.02 2.72 -18.87
N LYS A 11 2.56 3.27 -20.02
CA LYS A 11 1.43 2.73 -20.78
C LYS A 11 1.69 1.29 -21.24
N GLN A 12 2.89 0.98 -21.74
CA GLN A 12 3.26 -0.39 -22.11
C GLN A 12 3.20 -1.34 -20.91
N THR A 13 3.67 -0.90 -19.74
CA THR A 13 3.57 -1.68 -18.50
C THR A 13 2.10 -1.95 -18.12
N ALA A 14 1.25 -0.94 -18.19
CA ALA A 14 -0.17 -1.07 -17.90
C ALA A 14 -0.87 -2.02 -18.88
N LEU A 15 -0.57 -1.92 -20.18
CA LEU A 15 -1.10 -2.83 -21.21
C LEU A 15 -0.63 -4.27 -21.02
N ALA A 16 0.62 -4.48 -20.60
CA ALA A 16 1.12 -5.82 -20.24
C ALA A 16 0.36 -6.41 -19.04
N LEU A 17 0.08 -5.61 -18.01
CA LEU A 17 -0.74 -6.05 -16.88
C LEU A 17 -2.21 -6.28 -17.29
N LEU A 18 -2.75 -5.47 -18.20
CA LEU A 18 -4.10 -5.64 -18.74
C LEU A 18 -4.25 -6.94 -19.55
N SER A 19 -3.17 -7.44 -20.13
CA SER A 19 -3.18 -8.70 -20.91
C SER A 19 -3.10 -9.97 -20.07
N THR A 20 -2.92 -9.86 -18.75
CA THR A 20 -2.91 -11.03 -17.86
C THR A 20 -4.28 -11.70 -17.81
N GLU A 21 -4.33 -12.96 -17.41
CA GLU A 21 -5.58 -13.71 -17.27
C GLU A 21 -6.47 -13.13 -16.17
N ILE A 22 -7.77 -13.19 -16.41
CA ILE A 22 -8.79 -12.94 -15.39
C ILE A 22 -8.99 -14.26 -14.65
N ASN A 23 -8.52 -14.34 -13.42
CA ASN A 23 -8.61 -15.57 -12.63
C ASN A 23 -9.83 -15.52 -11.72
N GLU A 24 -10.63 -16.57 -11.75
CA GLU A 24 -11.74 -16.77 -10.81
C GLU A 24 -11.23 -16.92 -9.37
N THR A 25 -12.12 -16.68 -8.43
CA THR A 25 -11.86 -16.96 -7.02
C THR A 25 -12.73 -18.11 -6.52
N PRO A 26 -12.30 -18.84 -5.46
CA PRO A 26 -13.10 -19.93 -4.91
C PRO A 26 -14.40 -19.46 -4.24
N TYR A 27 -14.60 -18.14 -4.10
CA TYR A 27 -15.75 -17.57 -3.40
C TYR A 27 -16.97 -17.39 -4.31
N SER A 28 -16.73 -16.97 -5.55
CA SER A 28 -17.79 -16.72 -6.53
C SER A 28 -17.17 -16.46 -7.91
N PRO A 29 -17.81 -16.89 -9.02
CA PRO A 29 -17.38 -16.52 -10.38
C PRO A 29 -17.50 -15.00 -10.64
N MET A 30 -18.31 -14.31 -9.81
CA MET A 30 -18.45 -12.84 -9.87
C MET A 30 -17.29 -12.08 -9.21
N ILE A 31 -16.42 -12.77 -8.46
CA ILE A 31 -15.23 -12.18 -7.82
C ILE A 31 -14.01 -12.75 -8.51
N VAL A 32 -13.26 -11.89 -9.20
CA VAL A 32 -12.11 -12.28 -9.98
C VAL A 32 -10.82 -11.59 -9.50
N LYS A 33 -9.67 -12.11 -9.93
CA LYS A 33 -8.34 -11.55 -9.67
C LYS A 33 -7.72 -11.06 -10.97
N HIS A 34 -7.69 -9.74 -11.13
CA HIS A 34 -7.03 -9.10 -12.27
C HIS A 34 -6.60 -7.67 -11.89
N PRO A 35 -5.48 -7.14 -12.39
CA PRO A 35 -4.99 -5.79 -12.03
C PRO A 35 -5.97 -4.64 -12.25
N PHE A 36 -6.94 -4.78 -13.15
CA PHE A 36 -7.89 -3.73 -13.51
C PHE A 36 -9.34 -4.03 -13.15
N THR A 37 -9.63 -5.17 -12.55
CA THR A 37 -10.97 -5.51 -12.06
C THR A 37 -10.90 -6.59 -10.97
N ASP A 38 -11.80 -6.53 -10.01
CA ASP A 38 -12.06 -7.54 -8.98
C ASP A 38 -13.43 -8.18 -9.13
N THR A 39 -14.16 -7.81 -10.18
CA THR A 39 -15.51 -8.31 -10.48
C THR A 39 -15.57 -8.98 -11.85
N GLY A 40 -16.36 -10.05 -11.94
CA GLY A 40 -16.68 -10.75 -13.19
C GLY A 40 -17.65 -9.98 -14.11
N VAL A 41 -18.15 -8.83 -13.67
CA VAL A 41 -19.00 -7.95 -14.49
C VAL A 41 -18.39 -6.56 -14.55
N SER A 42 -18.41 -5.94 -15.72
CA SER A 42 -17.86 -4.61 -15.91
C SER A 42 -18.77 -3.76 -16.80
N ALA A 43 -18.63 -2.44 -16.68
CA ALA A 43 -19.31 -1.47 -17.55
C ALA A 43 -18.35 -0.98 -18.62
N ILE A 44 -18.80 -0.98 -19.89
CA ILE A 44 -18.06 -0.36 -21.00
C ILE A 44 -18.95 0.65 -21.73
N PRO A 45 -18.38 1.67 -22.41
CA PRO A 45 -19.14 2.57 -23.27
C PRO A 45 -19.87 1.80 -24.38
N ASP A 46 -21.17 2.07 -24.58
CA ASP A 46 -22.01 1.44 -25.61
C ASP A 46 -21.83 2.06 -27.02
N GLY A 47 -21.00 3.08 -27.15
CA GLY A 47 -20.77 3.83 -28.38
C GLY A 47 -21.91 4.81 -28.74
N LYS A 48 -22.98 4.90 -27.97
CA LYS A 48 -24.15 5.80 -28.16
C LYS A 48 -24.25 6.85 -27.06
N GLY A 49 -23.23 6.95 -26.20
CA GLY A 49 -23.19 7.88 -25.09
C GLY A 49 -23.68 7.30 -23.75
N GLY A 50 -24.05 6.01 -23.72
CA GLY A 50 -24.40 5.23 -22.54
C GLY A 50 -23.30 4.23 -22.14
N VAL A 51 -23.68 3.34 -21.23
CA VAL A 51 -22.83 2.22 -20.76
C VAL A 51 -23.59 0.90 -20.92
N GLU A 52 -22.85 -0.12 -21.29
CA GLU A 52 -23.31 -1.51 -21.37
C GLU A 52 -22.62 -2.32 -20.27
N MET A 53 -23.39 -3.12 -19.53
CA MET A 53 -22.86 -4.10 -18.58
C MET A 53 -22.50 -5.37 -19.34
N ILE A 54 -21.28 -5.87 -19.13
CA ILE A 54 -20.77 -7.06 -19.80
C ILE A 54 -20.28 -8.07 -18.77
N ASP A 55 -20.42 -9.34 -19.12
CA ASP A 55 -19.98 -10.48 -18.30
C ASP A 55 -18.57 -10.89 -18.73
N LEU A 56 -17.58 -10.73 -17.86
CA LEU A 56 -16.17 -11.04 -18.12
C LEU A 56 -15.85 -12.56 -18.03
N THR A 57 -16.83 -13.41 -17.80
CA THR A 57 -16.69 -14.87 -17.96
C THR A 57 -16.75 -15.29 -19.43
N GLU A 58 -17.25 -14.40 -20.30
CA GLU A 58 -17.38 -14.62 -21.73
C GLU A 58 -16.19 -14.03 -22.51
N ASP A 59 -15.55 -14.81 -23.38
CA ASP A 59 -14.33 -14.42 -24.12
C ASP A 59 -14.51 -13.14 -24.95
N ASP A 60 -15.65 -13.01 -25.65
CA ASP A 60 -15.94 -11.83 -26.47
C ASP A 60 -16.12 -10.58 -25.59
N ALA A 61 -16.73 -10.71 -24.42
CA ALA A 61 -16.91 -9.63 -23.47
C ALA A 61 -15.55 -9.22 -22.87
N GLN A 62 -14.68 -10.17 -22.53
CA GLN A 62 -13.31 -9.88 -22.10
C GLN A 62 -12.54 -9.10 -23.17
N LEU A 63 -12.63 -9.49 -24.44
CA LEU A 63 -11.94 -8.81 -25.53
C LEU A 63 -12.44 -7.35 -25.65
N ARG A 64 -13.74 -7.12 -25.61
CA ARG A 64 -14.35 -5.78 -25.67
C ARG A 64 -13.93 -4.92 -24.49
N TRP A 65 -13.91 -5.49 -23.29
CA TRP A 65 -13.45 -4.81 -22.08
C TRP A 65 -11.97 -4.42 -22.18
N ARG A 66 -11.09 -5.35 -22.56
CA ARG A 66 -9.65 -5.07 -22.72
C ARG A 66 -9.41 -3.97 -23.76
N GLN A 67 -10.15 -3.97 -24.86
CA GLN A 67 -10.06 -2.90 -25.87
C GLN A 67 -10.52 -1.56 -25.30
N SER A 68 -11.58 -1.54 -24.47
CA SER A 68 -12.05 -0.33 -23.81
C SER A 68 -11.02 0.21 -22.80
N MET A 69 -10.46 -0.64 -21.94
CA MET A 69 -9.40 -0.28 -20.98
C MET A 69 -8.12 0.18 -21.69
N ALA A 70 -7.71 -0.50 -22.75
CA ALA A 70 -6.54 -0.09 -23.54
C ALA A 70 -6.69 1.31 -24.12
N ARG A 71 -7.89 1.67 -24.62
CA ARG A 71 -8.18 3.04 -25.09
C ARG A 71 -8.12 4.08 -23.95
N GLN A 72 -8.53 3.71 -22.74
CA GLN A 72 -8.43 4.61 -21.57
C GLN A 72 -6.97 4.80 -21.16
N ILE A 73 -6.17 3.71 -21.13
CA ILE A 73 -4.72 3.78 -20.86
C ILE A 73 -4.02 4.64 -21.90
N ASP A 74 -4.37 4.48 -23.19
CA ASP A 74 -3.77 5.26 -24.27
C ASP A 74 -4.09 6.75 -24.16
N LYS A 75 -5.29 7.10 -23.76
CA LYS A 75 -5.71 8.50 -23.53
C LYS A 75 -5.18 9.14 -22.27
N ALA A 76 -4.67 8.35 -21.31
CA ALA A 76 -4.14 8.90 -20.08
C ALA A 76 -2.95 9.84 -20.33
N ASP A 77 -2.96 10.99 -19.66
CA ASP A 77 -1.96 12.05 -19.80
C ASP A 77 -0.86 11.98 -18.72
N SER A 78 -1.02 11.14 -17.72
CA SER A 78 -0.09 11.01 -16.61
C SER A 78 0.02 9.57 -16.11
N ALA A 79 1.15 9.23 -15.48
CA ALA A 79 1.36 7.95 -14.83
C ALA A 79 0.39 7.73 -13.67
N TYR A 80 0.02 8.81 -12.95
CA TYR A 80 -0.93 8.75 -11.85
C TYR A 80 -2.34 8.41 -12.35
N ALA A 81 -2.78 8.98 -13.49
CA ALA A 81 -4.05 8.63 -14.10
C ALA A 81 -4.12 7.15 -14.49
N ILE A 82 -3.03 6.57 -15.01
CA ILE A 82 -2.95 5.13 -15.32
C ILE A 82 -3.02 4.30 -14.02
N TYR A 83 -2.24 4.70 -13.00
CA TYR A 83 -2.25 4.04 -11.70
C TYR A 83 -3.65 4.00 -11.08
N MET A 84 -4.43 5.07 -11.21
CA MET A 84 -5.79 5.14 -10.66
C MET A 84 -6.79 4.16 -11.31
N MET A 85 -6.46 3.61 -12.49
CA MET A 85 -7.24 2.55 -13.14
C MET A 85 -6.94 1.16 -12.54
N VAL A 86 -5.81 1.02 -11.81
CA VAL A 86 -5.42 -0.24 -11.17
C VAL A 86 -6.13 -0.39 -9.84
N ILE A 87 -6.71 -1.56 -9.59
CA ILE A 87 -7.39 -1.85 -8.32
C ILE A 87 -6.40 -1.96 -7.15
N LYS A 88 -6.88 -1.66 -5.93
CA LYS A 88 -6.06 -1.56 -4.72
C LYS A 88 -5.10 -2.74 -4.49
N PRO A 89 -5.53 -4.02 -4.64
CA PRO A 89 -4.65 -5.16 -4.40
C PRO A 89 -3.44 -5.24 -5.35
N TYR A 90 -3.47 -4.56 -6.49
CA TYR A 90 -2.39 -4.57 -7.47
C TYR A 90 -1.65 -3.22 -7.59
N ALA A 91 -1.96 -2.26 -6.73
CA ALA A 91 -1.37 -0.92 -6.76
C ALA A 91 0.17 -0.97 -6.63
N LEU A 92 0.70 -1.69 -5.64
CA LEU A 92 2.14 -1.89 -5.44
C LEU A 92 2.76 -2.77 -6.53
N THR A 93 2.02 -3.75 -7.03
CA THR A 93 2.44 -4.57 -8.19
C THR A 93 2.63 -3.69 -9.43
N PHE A 94 1.68 -2.80 -9.73
CA PHE A 94 1.83 -1.84 -10.83
C PHE A 94 3.08 -0.96 -10.63
N LEU A 95 3.23 -0.37 -9.43
CA LEU A 95 4.38 0.47 -9.11
C LEU A 95 5.71 -0.26 -9.29
N LYS A 96 5.81 -1.52 -8.84
CA LYS A 96 6.99 -2.37 -9.00
C LYS A 96 7.46 -2.45 -10.45
N PHE A 97 6.55 -2.63 -11.39
CA PHE A 97 6.87 -2.75 -12.81
C PHE A 97 7.02 -1.40 -13.51
N ALA A 98 6.28 -0.38 -13.10
CA ALA A 98 6.34 0.95 -13.69
C ALA A 98 7.54 1.78 -13.17
N MET A 99 8.03 1.53 -11.96
CA MET A 99 9.08 2.30 -11.28
C MET A 99 10.31 2.64 -12.14
N PRO A 100 10.87 1.72 -12.99
CA PRO A 100 12.01 2.06 -13.84
C PRO A 100 11.73 3.16 -14.88
N HIS A 101 10.47 3.46 -15.11
CA HIS A 101 9.99 4.40 -16.13
C HIS A 101 9.45 5.70 -15.53
N LEU A 102 9.31 5.77 -14.20
CA LEU A 102 8.77 6.93 -13.48
C LEU A 102 9.86 7.96 -13.16
N SER A 103 9.47 9.22 -13.11
CA SER A 103 10.23 10.26 -12.39
C SER A 103 10.25 9.94 -10.89
N ARG A 104 11.15 10.62 -10.16
CA ARG A 104 11.18 10.47 -8.71
C ARG A 104 9.89 11.00 -8.07
N GLU A 105 9.35 12.08 -8.60
CA GLU A 105 8.11 12.70 -8.16
C GLU A 105 6.93 11.76 -8.34
N ASP A 106 6.65 11.33 -9.59
CA ASP A 106 5.53 10.43 -9.88
C ASP A 106 5.61 9.12 -9.08
N MET A 107 6.83 8.56 -8.96
CA MET A 107 7.06 7.36 -8.17
C MET A 107 6.69 7.57 -6.71
N SER A 108 7.08 8.71 -6.12
CA SER A 108 6.79 9.01 -4.71
C SER A 108 5.29 9.23 -4.47
N GLN A 109 4.61 9.97 -5.36
CA GLN A 109 3.16 10.20 -5.28
C GLN A 109 2.36 8.90 -5.42
N ILE A 110 2.73 8.05 -6.41
CA ILE A 110 2.08 6.76 -6.60
C ILE A 110 2.36 5.83 -5.41
N LEU A 111 3.58 5.82 -4.87
CA LEU A 111 3.93 5.01 -3.70
C LEU A 111 3.12 5.41 -2.46
N ALA A 112 3.02 6.72 -2.19
CA ALA A 112 2.21 7.26 -1.09
C ALA A 112 0.74 6.80 -1.21
N SER A 113 0.15 7.01 -2.39
CA SER A 113 -1.23 6.61 -2.65
C SER A 113 -1.43 5.09 -2.59
N ALA A 114 -0.51 4.30 -3.14
CA ALA A 114 -0.58 2.83 -3.10
C ALA A 114 -0.48 2.30 -1.66
N TRP A 115 0.38 2.91 -0.84
CA TRP A 115 0.54 2.55 0.56
C TRP A 115 -0.68 2.90 1.38
N THR A 116 -1.12 4.15 1.37
CA THR A 116 -2.21 4.65 2.21
C THR A 116 -3.59 4.10 1.81
N ARG A 117 -3.79 3.71 0.55
CA ARG A 117 -5.03 3.08 0.08
C ARG A 117 -5.11 1.59 0.39
N SER A 118 -4.00 0.94 0.67
CA SER A 118 -3.96 -0.49 1.03
C SER A 118 -4.22 -0.69 2.52
N GLU A 119 -4.99 -1.72 2.88
CA GLU A 119 -5.22 -2.06 4.29
C GLU A 119 -4.03 -2.81 4.91
N ALA A 120 -3.28 -3.55 4.09
CA ALA A 120 -2.13 -4.33 4.54
C ALA A 120 -1.02 -4.35 3.46
N PRO A 121 -0.40 -3.19 3.15
CA PRO A 121 0.52 -3.07 2.03
C PRO A 121 1.77 -3.96 2.18
N HIS A 122 2.16 -4.28 3.41
CA HIS A 122 3.29 -5.16 3.71
C HIS A 122 2.99 -6.66 3.48
N GLN A 123 1.73 -7.02 3.20
CA GLN A 123 1.29 -8.39 2.90
C GLN A 123 1.02 -8.62 1.41
N ASP A 124 1.35 -7.66 0.53
CA ASP A 124 1.22 -7.85 -0.92
C ASP A 124 2.01 -9.08 -1.37
N VAL A 125 1.32 -10.03 -1.99
CA VAL A 125 1.91 -11.32 -2.43
C VAL A 125 2.92 -11.15 -3.57
N ASN A 126 2.85 -10.04 -4.30
CA ASN A 126 3.69 -9.76 -5.46
C ASN A 126 4.88 -8.84 -5.13
N VAL A 127 4.89 -8.21 -3.94
CA VAL A 127 5.89 -7.22 -3.55
C VAL A 127 6.48 -7.58 -2.19
N THR A 128 7.76 -7.90 -2.16
CA THR A 128 8.46 -8.26 -0.93
C THR A 128 8.85 -7.01 -0.12
N VAL A 129 9.10 -7.19 1.19
CA VAL A 129 9.63 -6.14 2.08
C VAL A 129 10.86 -5.46 1.49
N ASN A 130 11.81 -6.21 0.93
CA ASN A 130 13.01 -5.66 0.30
C ASN A 130 12.68 -4.81 -0.95
N GLN A 131 11.63 -5.16 -1.69
CA GLN A 131 11.18 -4.35 -2.82
C GLN A 131 10.50 -3.07 -2.35
N LEU A 132 9.70 -3.12 -1.29
CA LEU A 132 9.13 -1.92 -0.65
C LEU A 132 10.23 -0.96 -0.17
N LEU A 133 11.26 -1.48 0.51
CA LEU A 133 12.42 -0.66 0.92
C LEU A 133 13.11 0.01 -0.27
N ARG A 134 13.24 -0.69 -1.40
CA ARG A 134 13.80 -0.11 -2.65
C ARG A 134 12.91 0.97 -3.26
N MET A 135 11.61 0.97 -2.96
CA MET A 135 10.68 2.02 -3.38
C MET A 135 10.75 3.23 -2.45
N PHE A 136 10.71 3.01 -1.13
CA PHE A 136 10.73 4.09 -0.14
C PHE A 136 12.08 4.81 -0.06
N LYS A 137 13.18 4.08 -0.07
CA LYS A 137 14.52 4.64 0.11
C LYS A 137 14.89 5.77 -0.86
N PRO A 138 14.60 5.70 -2.18
CA PRO A 138 14.87 6.78 -3.12
C PRO A 138 13.72 7.78 -3.24
N ALA A 139 12.58 7.58 -2.58
CA ALA A 139 11.42 8.46 -2.70
C ALA A 139 11.74 9.90 -2.26
N ASP A 140 10.99 10.85 -2.80
CA ASP A 140 11.08 12.25 -2.38
C ASP A 140 10.13 12.47 -1.20
N PRO A 141 10.63 12.81 -0.01
CA PRO A 141 9.78 12.99 1.16
C PRO A 141 8.69 14.06 0.97
N THR A 142 8.98 15.10 0.15
CA THR A 142 8.02 16.18 -0.11
C THR A 142 6.89 15.80 -1.08
N CYS A 143 7.10 14.73 -1.87
CA CYS A 143 6.11 14.17 -2.77
C CYS A 143 5.44 12.91 -2.19
N LEU A 144 6.10 12.29 -1.19
CA LEU A 144 5.63 11.09 -0.51
C LEU A 144 4.63 11.41 0.60
N MET A 145 4.79 12.56 1.24
CA MET A 145 3.97 13.01 2.37
C MET A 145 3.15 14.25 2.01
N GLU A 146 1.98 14.39 2.59
CA GLU A 146 1.27 15.66 2.57
C GLU A 146 2.05 16.74 3.33
N GLN A 147 1.77 18.02 3.06
CA GLN A 147 2.52 19.12 3.66
C GLN A 147 2.54 19.06 5.20
N GLY A 148 1.39 18.77 5.82
CA GLY A 148 1.28 18.64 7.28
C GLY A 148 2.09 17.46 7.83
N GLU A 149 2.07 16.34 7.13
CA GLU A 149 2.85 15.14 7.47
C GLU A 149 4.35 15.39 7.34
N TYR A 150 4.77 16.06 6.27
CA TYR A 150 6.17 16.42 6.07
C TYR A 150 6.69 17.38 7.16
N ILE A 151 5.89 18.37 7.57
CA ILE A 151 6.23 19.25 8.69
C ILE A 151 6.39 18.42 9.97
N GLN A 152 5.44 17.56 10.31
CA GLN A 152 5.51 16.66 11.47
C GLN A 152 6.74 15.76 11.40
N PHE A 153 7.00 15.16 10.25
CA PHE A 153 8.20 14.34 10.02
C PHE A 153 9.49 15.13 10.31
N LYS A 154 9.55 16.40 9.93
CA LYS A 154 10.72 17.27 10.18
C LYS A 154 10.94 17.57 11.66
N THR A 155 9.89 17.54 12.48
CA THR A 155 9.98 17.80 13.94
C THR A 155 10.32 16.56 14.76
N LEU A 156 10.37 15.37 14.17
CA LEU A 156 10.78 14.16 14.88
C LEU A 156 12.19 14.32 15.47
N ASP A 157 12.41 13.77 16.64
CA ASP A 157 13.70 13.70 17.31
C ASP A 157 14.71 12.84 16.52
N ASP A 158 16.00 12.98 16.81
CA ASP A 158 17.06 12.20 16.15
C ASP A 158 16.93 10.69 16.40
N THR A 159 16.44 10.29 17.58
CA THR A 159 16.05 8.93 17.94
C THR A 159 14.58 8.91 18.32
N VAL A 160 13.81 8.08 17.67
CA VAL A 160 12.36 8.02 17.78
C VAL A 160 11.95 6.68 18.42
N THR A 161 11.09 6.73 19.41
CA THR A 161 10.40 5.55 19.95
C THR A 161 9.19 5.24 19.08
N VAL A 162 9.04 3.98 18.70
CA VAL A 162 7.97 3.51 17.82
C VAL A 162 7.32 2.27 18.40
N TYR A 163 6.03 2.09 18.12
CA TYR A 163 5.19 1.02 18.68
C TYR A 163 4.55 0.19 17.59
N ARG A 164 4.34 -1.10 17.88
CA ARG A 164 3.69 -2.01 16.94
C ARG A 164 2.85 -3.06 17.65
N GLY A 165 1.58 -3.16 17.28
CA GLY A 165 0.69 -4.25 17.67
C GLY A 165 0.95 -5.50 16.81
N VAL A 166 1.19 -6.63 17.47
CA VAL A 166 1.44 -7.93 16.85
C VAL A 166 0.39 -8.92 17.34
N THR A 167 -0.34 -9.51 16.41
CA THR A 167 -1.35 -10.55 16.67
C THR A 167 -0.89 -11.89 16.05
N PRO A 168 -1.54 -13.03 16.34
CA PRO A 168 -1.22 -14.30 15.69
C PRO A 168 -1.22 -14.25 14.17
N HIS A 169 -2.02 -13.36 13.56
CA HIS A 169 -2.08 -13.20 12.11
C HIS A 169 -0.84 -12.52 11.50
N ASN A 170 -0.16 -11.67 12.27
CA ASN A 170 1.03 -10.94 11.80
C ASN A 170 2.30 -11.26 12.60
N ALA A 171 2.24 -12.26 13.50
CA ALA A 171 3.32 -12.63 14.42
C ALA A 171 4.64 -13.05 13.77
N LYS A 172 4.61 -13.44 12.48
CA LYS A 172 5.82 -13.87 11.75
C LYS A 172 6.81 -12.73 11.53
N SER A 173 6.45 -11.49 11.79
CA SER A 173 7.30 -10.33 11.52
C SER A 173 7.04 -9.19 12.49
N VAL A 174 7.69 -9.22 13.64
CA VAL A 174 7.80 -8.02 14.51
C VAL A 174 8.58 -6.95 13.73
N LYS A 175 9.72 -7.33 13.10
CA LYS A 175 10.54 -6.42 12.30
C LYS A 175 9.94 -6.20 10.90
N THR A 176 9.12 -5.16 10.76
CA THR A 176 8.50 -4.75 9.50
C THR A 176 8.61 -3.24 9.27
N LEU A 177 8.15 -2.75 8.10
CA LEU A 177 8.26 -1.34 7.72
C LEU A 177 7.33 -0.43 8.53
N SER A 178 6.13 -0.88 8.88
CA SER A 178 5.08 -0.04 9.47
C SER A 178 5.11 -0.11 10.99
N TRP A 179 5.26 1.04 11.61
CA TRP A 179 5.22 1.25 13.06
C TRP A 179 4.42 2.52 13.36
N SER A 180 3.89 2.67 14.55
CA SER A 180 3.19 3.88 15.00
C SER A 180 4.07 4.71 15.95
N LEU A 181 3.93 6.03 15.91
CA LEU A 181 4.48 6.91 16.95
C LEU A 181 3.65 6.90 18.23
N ASN A 182 2.45 6.30 18.20
CA ASN A 182 1.51 6.28 19.31
C ASN A 182 1.27 4.85 19.81
N GLN A 183 1.53 4.62 21.09
CA GLN A 183 1.30 3.33 21.76
C GLN A 183 -0.17 2.93 21.72
N GLU A 184 -1.11 3.84 21.99
CA GLU A 184 -2.55 3.56 21.96
C GLU A 184 -3.03 3.04 20.61
N THR A 185 -2.43 3.55 19.53
CA THR A 185 -2.69 3.04 18.17
C THR A 185 -2.23 1.59 18.03
N ALA A 186 -1.05 1.25 18.55
CA ALA A 186 -0.55 -0.12 18.52
C ALA A 186 -1.42 -1.07 19.37
N GLU A 187 -1.89 -0.62 20.51
CA GLU A 187 -2.84 -1.34 21.37
C GLU A 187 -4.18 -1.58 20.67
N TRP A 188 -4.71 -0.53 19.99
CA TRP A 188 -5.94 -0.67 19.20
C TRP A 188 -5.79 -1.74 18.10
N PHE A 189 -4.64 -1.80 17.42
CA PHE A 189 -4.38 -2.83 16.39
C PHE A 189 -4.34 -4.25 16.98
N VAL A 190 -3.89 -4.42 18.22
CA VAL A 190 -3.92 -5.71 18.93
C VAL A 190 -5.36 -6.16 19.19
N HIS A 191 -6.22 -5.25 19.60
CA HIS A 191 -7.56 -5.59 20.12
C HIS A 191 -8.68 -5.46 19.07
N ARG A 192 -8.43 -4.85 17.92
CA ARG A 192 -9.47 -4.48 16.93
C ARG A 192 -10.34 -5.64 16.43
N PHE A 193 -9.86 -6.88 16.52
CA PHE A 193 -10.61 -8.08 16.12
C PHE A 193 -10.94 -9.02 17.29
N GLY A 194 -10.84 -8.55 18.53
CA GLY A 194 -11.09 -9.37 19.71
C GLY A 194 -10.01 -10.44 19.95
N GLU A 195 -8.83 -10.25 19.38
CA GLU A 195 -7.71 -11.17 19.52
C GLU A 195 -6.77 -10.77 20.65
N ASN A 196 -6.02 -11.74 21.15
CA ASN A 196 -4.90 -11.48 22.05
C ASN A 196 -3.63 -11.28 21.21
N GLY A 197 -2.90 -10.24 21.50
CA GLY A 197 -1.64 -9.93 20.85
C GLY A 197 -0.71 -9.18 21.81
N THR A 198 0.43 -8.77 21.30
CA THR A 198 1.46 -8.08 22.06
C THR A 198 1.81 -6.76 21.40
N VAL A 199 1.95 -5.70 22.21
CA VAL A 199 2.53 -4.44 21.75
C VAL A 199 4.04 -4.50 21.94
N TYR A 200 4.77 -4.17 20.88
CA TYR A 200 6.21 -4.01 20.91
C TYR A 200 6.56 -2.53 20.85
N GLU A 201 7.57 -2.16 21.62
CA GLU A 201 8.26 -0.87 21.55
C GLU A 201 9.64 -1.10 20.94
N ALA A 202 10.12 -0.13 20.14
CA ALA A 202 11.45 -0.13 19.60
C ALA A 202 11.98 1.30 19.45
N GLN A 203 13.29 1.45 19.25
CA GLN A 203 13.93 2.70 18.92
C GLN A 203 14.51 2.65 17.51
N ILE A 204 14.46 3.81 16.82
CA ILE A 204 15.04 3.98 15.50
C ILE A 204 15.60 5.39 15.33
N ASP A 205 16.76 5.51 14.67
CA ASP A 205 17.28 6.82 14.25
C ASP A 205 16.40 7.37 13.12
N LYS A 206 16.04 8.65 13.21
CA LYS A 206 15.23 9.38 12.22
C LYS A 206 15.72 9.21 10.78
N LYS A 207 17.04 9.14 10.57
CA LYS A 207 17.63 8.92 9.23
C LYS A 207 17.21 7.63 8.54
N HIS A 208 16.63 6.67 9.30
CA HIS A 208 16.12 5.39 8.82
C HIS A 208 14.59 5.34 8.77
N ILE A 209 13.92 6.49 8.96
CA ILE A 209 12.50 6.69 8.76
C ILE A 209 12.31 7.34 7.38
N TYR A 210 11.50 6.74 6.54
CA TYR A 210 11.30 7.19 5.15
C TYR A 210 10.08 8.07 4.96
N ALA A 211 9.02 7.85 5.76
CA ALA A 211 7.80 8.62 5.72
C ALA A 211 7.09 8.62 7.07
N TYR A 212 6.22 9.61 7.25
CA TYR A 212 5.21 9.69 8.29
C TYR A 212 3.85 9.89 7.62
N PHE A 213 2.87 9.07 7.97
CA PHE A 213 1.51 9.16 7.48
C PHE A 213 0.54 9.33 8.67
N SER A 214 -0.28 10.39 8.62
CA SER A 214 -1.27 10.71 9.66
C SER A 214 -2.66 10.19 9.32
N GLY A 215 -2.84 9.64 8.12
CA GLY A 215 -4.11 9.10 7.66
C GLY A 215 -4.66 8.06 8.63
N ARG A 216 -5.98 8.01 8.80
CA ARG A 216 -6.70 7.10 9.71
C ARG A 216 -6.32 7.25 11.20
N ASN A 217 -5.68 8.35 11.59
CA ASN A 217 -5.15 8.61 12.95
C ASN A 217 -4.13 7.56 13.43
N GLU A 218 -3.42 6.91 12.51
CA GLU A 218 -2.49 5.82 12.85
C GLU A 218 -1.11 6.33 13.26
N SER A 219 -0.77 7.61 13.01
CA SER A 219 0.56 8.19 13.26
C SER A 219 1.68 7.26 12.76
N GLU A 220 1.50 6.72 11.55
CA GLU A 220 2.34 5.67 10.98
C GLU A 220 3.68 6.22 10.53
N VAL A 221 4.77 5.54 10.87
CA VAL A 221 6.09 5.76 10.30
C VAL A 221 6.56 4.55 9.51
N ILE A 222 7.14 4.83 8.34
CA ILE A 222 7.74 3.80 7.49
C ILE A 222 9.24 3.77 7.77
N VAL A 223 9.70 2.65 8.31
CA VAL A 223 11.07 2.50 8.78
C VAL A 223 11.82 1.42 8.00
N ASP A 224 13.16 1.50 8.00
CA ASP A 224 14.00 0.37 7.63
C ASP A 224 14.12 -0.58 8.85
N PRO A 225 13.47 -1.75 8.82
CA PRO A 225 13.41 -2.61 9.99
C PRO A 225 14.76 -3.21 10.42
N SER A 226 15.79 -3.10 9.56
CA SER A 226 17.16 -3.55 9.91
C SER A 226 17.86 -2.64 10.92
N TYR A 227 17.35 -1.41 11.10
CA TYR A 227 17.89 -0.42 12.03
C TYR A 227 17.05 -0.27 13.31
N LEU A 228 16.00 -1.07 13.48
CA LEU A 228 15.28 -1.11 14.75
C LEU A 228 16.15 -1.70 15.86
N THR A 229 16.24 -0.99 16.98
CA THR A 229 17.02 -1.36 18.18
C THR A 229 16.10 -1.41 19.40
N ASN A 230 16.55 -2.03 20.48
CA ASN A 230 15.86 -2.09 21.77
C ASN A 230 14.40 -2.57 21.65
N ILE A 231 14.17 -3.60 20.82
CA ILE A 231 12.81 -4.13 20.63
C ILE A 231 12.44 -4.90 21.89
N THR A 232 11.42 -4.41 22.60
CA THR A 232 10.89 -5.01 23.84
C THR A 232 9.37 -5.10 23.80
N GLU A 233 8.81 -6.04 24.52
CA GLU A 233 7.37 -6.10 24.75
C GLU A 233 6.97 -5.02 25.74
N VAL A 234 5.90 -4.27 25.43
CA VAL A 234 5.30 -3.34 26.38
C VAL A 234 4.52 -4.14 27.39
N GLN A 235 4.92 -4.06 28.66
CA GLN A 235 4.19 -4.71 29.75
C GLN A 235 2.87 -3.96 29.98
N ASP A 236 1.79 -4.70 30.03
CA ASP A 236 0.48 -4.16 30.38
C ASP A 236 0.46 -3.88 31.90
N LEU A 237 0.71 -2.62 32.28
CA LEU A 237 0.69 -2.19 33.69
C LEU A 237 -0.73 -2.26 34.32
N SER A 238 -1.76 -2.55 33.54
CA SER A 238 -3.13 -2.69 34.02
C SER A 238 -3.36 -3.99 34.81
N SER A 239 -2.54 -5.02 34.59
CA SER A 239 -2.62 -6.29 35.32
C SER A 239 -2.07 -6.23 36.76
N ASP A 240 -1.11 -5.35 37.03
CA ASP A 240 -0.49 -5.24 38.37
C ASP A 240 -1.34 -4.46 39.37
N PHE A 241 -2.28 -3.63 38.87
CA PHE A 241 -3.16 -2.86 39.78
C PHE A 241 -4.29 -3.70 40.39
N LEU A 242 -4.65 -4.81 39.79
CA LEU A 242 -5.69 -5.71 40.31
C LEU A 242 -5.16 -6.73 41.35
N LEU A 243 -3.86 -7.01 41.34
CA LEU A 243 -3.22 -7.94 42.27
C LEU A 243 -2.77 -7.28 43.58
N SER A 244 -2.85 -5.96 43.71
CA SER A 244 -2.48 -5.23 44.95
C SER A 244 -3.66 -4.87 45.85
N GLN A 245 -4.86 -5.41 45.58
CA GLN A 245 -6.08 -5.19 46.41
C GLN A 245 -6.64 -6.49 47.01
N GLU A 246 -5.87 -7.58 47.10
CA GLU A 246 -6.22 -8.74 47.91
C GLU A 246 -5.45 -8.80 49.23
#